data_3576d2167ca2d600eddc2cf9f63495a7
#
_entry.id   3576d2167ca2d600eddc2cf9f63495a7
#
_cell.length_a   1.000
_cell.length_b   1.000
_cell.length_c   1.000
_cell.angle_alpha   90.00
_cell.angle_beta   90.00
_cell.angle_gamma   90.00
#
_symmetry.space_group_name_H-M   'P 1'
#
loop_
_entity.id
_entity.type
_entity.pdbx_description
1 polymer ?
#
loop_
_entity_poly.entity_id
_entity_poly.type
_entity_poly.pdbx_seq_one_letter_code
_entity_poly.pdbx_strand_id
1 'polypeptide(L)'
;MTSTMTEKMKGKDFIITGLQSWDIPIGSNAIDIAKEIAKNNRVLYVNSPLDLMTMYRNKKTPENEHRLDVVKKFKKPIRQISENLWVLDFPFAVWSVNGFPDGPVFDLFNRRNNKRIFNYVKKTAAELGFENPVHFIDNDIYRSFYAKEILKPRLSVYYRRDNLQPFAYWKKHVARLEPALIGKSDLVVCNSPELADFSRQFNQKSFDVGQGVDLSAYDPDKKFPVPAELATIPGPIIGYIGDINSLRLDPDLI
;
A
#
# COMPACT_ATOMS: atom_id res chain seq x y z
N MET A 1 -30.12 7.71 -5.09
CA MET A 1 -29.60 7.12 -3.83
C MET A 1 -28.08 7.30 -3.63
N THR A 2 -27.31 7.75 -4.63
CA THR A 2 -25.85 7.94 -4.57
C THR A 2 -25.36 9.14 -3.74
N SER A 3 -26.16 10.21 -3.66
CA SER A 3 -25.76 11.48 -2.99
C SER A 3 -25.60 11.35 -1.47
N THR A 4 -26.43 10.56 -0.79
CA THR A 4 -26.46 10.46 0.68
C THR A 4 -25.30 9.62 1.26
N MET A 5 -24.75 8.68 0.51
CA MET A 5 -23.59 7.87 0.96
C MET A 5 -22.28 8.65 0.86
N THR A 6 -22.11 9.45 -0.20
CA THR A 6 -20.91 10.27 -0.41
C THR A 6 -20.77 11.34 0.68
N GLU A 7 -21.88 11.91 1.19
CA GLU A 7 -21.84 12.90 2.27
C GLU A 7 -21.39 12.30 3.61
N LYS A 8 -21.74 11.05 3.91
CA LYS A 8 -21.35 10.37 5.17
C LYS A 8 -19.84 10.13 5.29
N MET A 9 -19.10 10.17 4.18
CA MET A 9 -17.66 9.93 4.14
C MET A 9 -16.82 11.21 4.00
N LYS A 10 -17.41 12.38 4.14
CA LYS A 10 -16.68 13.69 4.15
C LYS A 10 -16.23 14.06 5.57
N GLY A 11 -15.12 14.78 5.64
CA GLY A 11 -14.58 15.33 6.90
C GLY A 11 -14.11 14.23 7.87
N LYS A 12 -13.64 13.09 7.36
CA LYS A 12 -13.09 11.99 8.16
C LYS A 12 -11.57 11.98 8.10
N ASP A 13 -10.98 11.32 9.07
CA ASP A 13 -9.55 11.09 9.14
C ASP A 13 -9.22 9.68 8.67
N PHE A 14 -8.23 9.59 7.77
CA PHE A 14 -7.76 8.33 7.23
C PHE A 14 -6.26 8.15 7.51
N ILE A 15 -5.88 6.99 8.00
CA ILE A 15 -4.50 6.52 8.03
C ILE A 15 -4.39 5.44 6.96
N ILE A 16 -3.55 5.64 5.96
CA ILE A 16 -3.33 4.68 4.88
C ILE A 16 -1.92 4.12 5.02
N THR A 17 -1.79 2.82 5.30
CA THR A 17 -0.50 2.13 5.30
C THR A 17 -0.28 1.50 3.93
N GLY A 18 0.65 2.08 3.17
CA GLY A 18 0.97 1.62 1.82
C GLY A 18 2.10 0.61 1.81
N LEU A 19 1.92 -0.48 1.05
CA LEU A 19 3.01 -1.40 0.74
C LEU A 19 4.07 -0.68 -0.12
N GLN A 20 3.62 0.16 -1.03
CA GLN A 20 4.46 0.98 -1.89
C GLN A 20 4.80 2.32 -1.22
N SER A 21 6.03 2.79 -1.46
CA SER A 21 6.44 4.13 -1.01
C SER A 21 5.75 5.22 -1.80
N TRP A 22 5.47 6.35 -1.16
CA TRP A 22 4.95 7.55 -1.83
C TRP A 22 5.86 8.03 -2.97
N ASP A 23 7.17 7.86 -2.80
CA ASP A 23 8.19 8.34 -3.74
C ASP A 23 8.51 7.32 -4.85
N ILE A 24 7.65 6.33 -5.09
CA ILE A 24 7.83 5.37 -6.18
C ILE A 24 7.67 6.09 -7.53
N PRO A 25 8.59 5.88 -8.50
CA PRO A 25 8.53 6.52 -9.81
C PRO A 25 7.33 6.09 -10.66
N ILE A 26 6.83 4.89 -10.42
CA ILE A 26 5.68 4.33 -11.12
C ILE A 26 4.39 4.66 -10.35
N GLY A 27 3.31 4.99 -11.05
CA GLY A 27 2.01 5.22 -10.43
C GLY A 27 1.57 4.07 -9.50
N SER A 28 0.88 4.41 -8.43
CA SER A 28 0.42 3.46 -7.42
C SER A 28 -1.04 3.66 -7.12
N ASN A 29 -1.83 2.60 -7.24
CA ASN A 29 -3.25 2.61 -6.88
C ASN A 29 -3.49 3.14 -5.45
N ALA A 30 -2.65 2.75 -4.48
CA ALA A 30 -2.77 3.24 -3.10
C ALA A 30 -2.55 4.77 -3.00
N ILE A 31 -1.64 5.32 -3.80
CA ILE A 31 -1.37 6.76 -3.86
C ILE A 31 -2.57 7.48 -4.48
N ASP A 32 -3.14 6.94 -5.55
CA ASP A 32 -4.30 7.54 -6.22
C ASP A 32 -5.54 7.49 -5.33
N ILE A 33 -5.77 6.38 -4.63
CA ILE A 33 -6.81 6.27 -3.59
C ILE A 33 -6.59 7.32 -2.49
N ALA A 34 -5.35 7.50 -2.03
CA ALA A 34 -5.04 8.50 -1.00
C ALA A 34 -5.34 9.93 -1.45
N LYS A 35 -4.96 10.26 -2.69
CA LYS A 35 -5.25 11.57 -3.30
C LYS A 35 -6.76 11.81 -3.45
N GLU A 36 -7.49 10.78 -3.90
CA GLU A 36 -8.94 10.88 -4.09
C GLU A 36 -9.68 11.05 -2.75
N ILE A 37 -9.31 10.28 -1.75
CA ILE A 37 -9.86 10.43 -0.38
C ILE A 37 -9.55 11.81 0.17
N ALA A 38 -8.35 12.35 -0.08
CA ALA A 38 -7.90 13.65 0.43
C ALA A 38 -8.68 14.85 -0.13
N LYS A 39 -9.43 14.70 -1.23
CA LYS A 39 -10.30 15.77 -1.75
C LYS A 39 -11.37 16.21 -0.74
N ASN A 40 -11.83 15.31 0.11
CA ASN A 40 -12.92 15.58 1.05
C ASN A 40 -12.63 15.15 2.50
N ASN A 41 -11.43 14.62 2.78
CA ASN A 41 -11.06 14.02 4.05
C ASN A 41 -9.59 14.32 4.36
N ARG A 42 -9.18 14.20 5.62
CA ARG A 42 -7.76 14.30 5.97
C ARG A 42 -7.09 12.93 5.87
N VAL A 43 -5.93 12.87 5.24
CA VAL A 43 -5.21 11.61 4.96
C VAL A 43 -3.78 11.69 5.47
N LEU A 44 -3.39 10.71 6.29
CA LEU A 44 -2.01 10.42 6.63
C LEU A 44 -1.56 9.15 5.89
N TYR A 45 -0.82 9.32 4.80
CA TYR A 45 -0.18 8.21 4.10
C TYR A 45 1.10 7.82 4.82
N VAL A 46 1.20 6.56 5.22
CA VAL A 46 2.30 6.04 6.01
C VAL A 46 3.17 5.16 5.12
N ASN A 47 4.37 5.63 4.81
CA ASN A 47 5.36 4.83 4.10
C ASN A 47 5.80 3.62 4.91
N SER A 48 6.21 2.56 4.23
CA SER A 48 6.87 1.44 4.89
C SER A 48 8.22 1.86 5.48
N PRO A 49 8.51 1.58 6.77
CA PRO A 49 9.82 1.88 7.33
C PRO A 49 10.90 1.06 6.64
N LEU A 50 12.12 1.60 6.59
CA LEU A 50 13.29 0.83 6.18
C LEU A 50 13.59 -0.25 7.20
N ASP A 51 13.96 -1.45 6.74
CA ASP A 51 14.47 -2.49 7.60
C ASP A 51 16.01 -2.45 7.69
N LEU A 52 16.56 -3.09 8.72
CA LEU A 52 18.00 -3.08 9.00
C LEU A 52 18.82 -3.67 7.84
N MET A 53 18.31 -4.67 7.11
CA MET A 53 19.04 -5.28 6.00
C MET A 53 19.08 -4.32 4.80
N THR A 54 17.99 -3.61 4.52
CA THR A 54 17.94 -2.56 3.49
C THR A 54 18.92 -1.44 3.82
N MET A 55 18.97 -1.03 5.09
CA MET A 55 19.93 -0.03 5.58
C MET A 55 21.38 -0.49 5.41
N TYR A 56 21.67 -1.75 5.77
CA TYR A 56 23.01 -2.33 5.66
C TYR A 56 23.48 -2.40 4.19
N ARG A 57 22.59 -2.82 3.29
CA ARG A 57 22.89 -2.90 1.85
C ARG A 57 23.05 -1.52 1.21
N ASN A 58 22.71 -0.45 1.92
CA ASN A 58 22.83 0.95 1.49
C ASN A 58 22.36 1.21 0.04
N LYS A 59 21.29 0.54 -0.37
CA LYS A 59 20.72 0.70 -1.71
C LYS A 59 20.09 2.08 -1.83
N LYS A 60 20.83 3.01 -2.41
CA LYS A 60 20.30 4.30 -2.85
C LYS A 60 19.47 4.07 -4.10
N THR A 61 18.18 3.92 -3.93
CA THR A 61 17.21 4.02 -5.00
C THR A 61 16.40 5.31 -4.81
N PRO A 62 15.81 5.91 -5.84
CA PRO A 62 14.97 7.09 -5.69
C PRO A 62 13.93 6.94 -4.59
N GLU A 63 13.32 5.76 -4.48
CA GLU A 63 12.32 5.40 -3.46
C GLU A 63 12.89 5.36 -2.04
N ASN A 64 14.16 5.01 -1.88
CA ASN A 64 14.80 4.85 -0.57
C ASN A 64 15.53 6.11 -0.11
N GLU A 65 15.93 6.99 -1.03
CA GLU A 65 16.78 8.13 -0.72
C GLU A 65 16.15 9.04 0.33
N HIS A 66 14.89 9.44 0.11
CA HIS A 66 14.19 10.28 1.09
C HIS A 66 14.08 9.62 2.45
N ARG A 67 13.71 8.33 2.49
CA ARG A 67 13.57 7.56 3.74
C ARG A 67 14.90 7.39 4.48
N LEU A 68 16.01 7.20 3.74
CA LEU A 68 17.36 7.16 4.31
C LEU A 68 17.73 8.50 4.94
N ASP A 69 17.42 9.62 4.29
CA ASP A 69 17.66 10.96 4.81
C ASP A 69 16.85 11.22 6.09
N VAL A 70 15.61 10.74 6.17
CA VAL A 70 14.79 10.84 7.38
C VAL A 70 15.40 10.02 8.52
N VAL A 71 15.85 8.78 8.27
CA VAL A 71 16.51 7.96 9.29
C VAL A 71 17.81 8.61 9.78
N LYS A 72 18.58 9.23 8.88
CA LYS A 72 19.82 9.98 9.21
C LYS A 72 19.55 11.37 9.80
N LYS A 73 18.28 11.77 9.97
CA LYS A 73 17.84 13.06 10.51
C LYS A 73 18.21 14.27 9.63
N PHE A 74 18.46 14.06 8.35
CA PHE A 74 18.67 15.14 7.38
C PHE A 74 17.36 15.76 6.90
N LYS A 75 16.26 14.99 6.95
CA LYS A 75 14.91 15.43 6.58
C LYS A 75 13.90 15.16 7.67
N LYS A 76 12.82 15.94 7.67
CA LYS A 76 11.72 15.76 8.63
C LYS A 76 10.92 14.48 8.29
N PRO A 77 10.41 13.76 9.31
CA PRO A 77 9.62 12.55 9.13
C PRO A 77 8.29 12.77 8.43
N ILE A 78 7.71 13.96 8.58
CA ILE A 78 6.40 14.29 8.01
C ILE A 78 6.52 15.37 6.94
N ARG A 79 5.80 15.18 5.83
CA ARG A 79 5.66 16.10 4.71
C ARG A 79 4.20 16.36 4.44
N GLN A 80 3.80 17.62 4.31
CA GLN A 80 2.49 17.97 3.78
C GLN A 80 2.57 18.02 2.26
N ILE A 81 1.71 17.27 1.59
CA ILE A 81 1.65 17.15 0.11
C ILE A 81 0.59 18.09 -0.45
N SER A 82 -0.55 18.18 0.24
CA SER A 82 -1.63 19.12 -0.06
C SER A 82 -2.32 19.54 1.25
N GLU A 83 -3.35 20.37 1.16
CA GLU A 83 -4.10 20.86 2.33
C GLU A 83 -4.52 19.74 3.29
N ASN A 84 -4.97 18.61 2.75
CA ASN A 84 -5.54 17.49 3.52
C ASN A 84 -4.72 16.19 3.43
N LEU A 85 -3.49 16.23 2.90
CA LEU A 85 -2.70 15.03 2.67
C LEU A 85 -1.28 15.19 3.21
N TRP A 86 -0.90 14.30 4.11
CA TRP A 86 0.45 14.20 4.68
C TRP A 86 1.06 12.83 4.38
N VAL A 87 2.37 12.81 4.23
CA VAL A 87 3.17 11.58 4.10
C VAL A 87 4.08 11.45 5.31
N LEU A 88 4.05 10.29 5.94
CA LEU A 88 4.86 9.96 7.09
C LEU A 88 5.95 8.96 6.73
N ASP A 89 7.20 9.35 6.97
CA ASP A 89 8.37 8.50 6.98
C ASP A 89 8.84 8.24 8.42
N PHE A 90 9.64 7.20 8.63
CA PHE A 90 10.07 6.83 9.98
C PHE A 90 11.52 7.26 10.24
N PRO A 91 11.81 7.97 11.37
CA PRO A 91 13.18 8.34 11.76
C PRO A 91 13.94 7.17 12.41
N PHE A 92 13.58 5.94 12.04
CA PHE A 92 14.18 4.71 12.53
C PHE A 92 13.97 3.55 11.55
N ALA A 93 14.86 2.56 11.62
CA ALA A 93 14.69 1.29 10.94
C ALA A 93 14.03 0.24 11.85
N VAL A 94 13.45 -0.79 11.23
CA VAL A 94 12.82 -1.93 11.89
C VAL A 94 13.61 -3.21 11.64
N TRP A 95 13.32 -4.26 12.41
CA TRP A 95 13.93 -5.57 12.19
C TRP A 95 13.51 -6.18 10.84
N SER A 96 14.47 -6.75 10.12
CA SER A 96 14.22 -7.51 8.90
C SER A 96 13.67 -8.89 9.25
N VAL A 97 12.34 -8.97 9.38
CA VAL A 97 11.67 -10.19 9.89
C VAL A 97 11.52 -11.29 8.86
N ASN A 98 11.59 -10.96 7.57
CA ASN A 98 11.36 -11.91 6.49
C ASN A 98 12.34 -13.09 6.47
N GLY A 99 13.55 -12.93 7.02
CA GLY A 99 14.55 -13.98 7.13
C GLY A 99 14.26 -15.04 8.21
N PHE A 100 13.43 -14.72 9.20
CA PHE A 100 13.14 -15.64 10.29
C PHE A 100 12.30 -16.85 9.84
N PRO A 101 12.42 -18.00 10.51
CA PRO A 101 11.48 -19.09 10.32
C PRO A 101 10.08 -18.65 10.73
N ASP A 102 9.05 -19.25 10.10
CA ASP A 102 7.67 -18.97 10.50
C ASP A 102 7.40 -19.50 11.91
N GLY A 103 6.64 -18.75 12.70
CA GLY A 103 6.29 -19.11 14.07
C GLY A 103 6.70 -18.07 15.12
N PRO A 104 6.95 -18.49 16.39
CA PRO A 104 7.06 -17.57 17.54
C PRO A 104 8.17 -16.54 17.43
N VAL A 105 9.30 -16.87 16.80
CA VAL A 105 10.42 -15.93 16.62
C VAL A 105 10.02 -14.79 15.67
N PHE A 106 9.45 -15.15 14.51
CA PHE A 106 8.90 -14.17 13.60
C PHE A 106 7.86 -13.28 14.30
N ASP A 107 6.90 -13.90 14.98
CA ASP A 107 5.79 -13.20 15.63
C ASP A 107 6.29 -12.21 16.69
N LEU A 108 7.30 -12.59 17.48
CA LEU A 108 7.90 -11.71 18.48
C LEU A 108 8.50 -10.45 17.86
N PHE A 109 9.33 -10.61 16.83
CA PHE A 109 9.98 -9.47 16.18
C PHE A 109 9.00 -8.65 15.34
N ASN A 110 8.06 -9.30 14.65
CA ASN A 110 7.01 -8.61 13.90
C ASN A 110 6.11 -7.79 14.83
N ARG A 111 5.74 -8.32 15.98
CA ARG A 111 4.95 -7.60 16.99
C ARG A 111 5.70 -6.39 17.55
N ARG A 112 7.02 -6.52 17.80
CA ARG A 112 7.87 -5.39 18.22
C ARG A 112 7.94 -4.30 17.14
N ASN A 113 8.13 -4.70 15.87
CA ASN A 113 8.10 -3.78 14.74
C ASN A 113 6.78 -3.02 14.67
N ASN A 114 5.66 -3.74 14.66
CA ASN A 114 4.32 -3.15 14.61
C ASN A 114 4.09 -2.18 15.78
N LYS A 115 4.45 -2.57 17.00
CA LYS A 115 4.32 -1.71 18.18
C LYS A 115 5.09 -0.40 18.01
N ARG A 116 6.33 -0.47 17.51
CA ARG A 116 7.17 0.71 17.27
C ARG A 116 6.60 1.59 16.17
N ILE A 117 6.18 0.98 15.04
CA ILE A 117 5.56 1.67 13.90
C ILE A 117 4.30 2.40 14.36
N PHE A 118 3.33 1.67 14.90
CA PHE A 118 2.00 2.22 15.15
C PHE A 118 1.91 3.11 16.39
N ASN A 119 2.82 2.98 17.36
CA ASN A 119 2.95 3.99 18.41
C ASN A 119 3.43 5.33 17.83
N TYR A 120 4.35 5.29 16.85
CA TYR A 120 4.81 6.49 16.18
C TYR A 120 3.72 7.10 15.29
N VAL A 121 3.03 6.28 14.49
CA VAL A 121 1.86 6.71 13.69
C VAL A 121 0.79 7.35 14.57
N LYS A 122 0.43 6.70 15.69
CA LYS A 122 -0.57 7.22 16.63
C LYS A 122 -0.17 8.59 17.21
N LYS A 123 1.10 8.74 17.59
CA LYS A 123 1.63 10.02 18.08
C LYS A 123 1.50 11.10 17.00
N THR A 124 1.98 10.81 15.78
CA THR A 124 1.93 11.77 14.66
C THR A 124 0.50 12.13 14.27
N ALA A 125 -0.40 11.15 14.22
CA ALA A 125 -1.82 11.41 13.95
C ALA A 125 -2.45 12.32 15.00
N ALA A 126 -2.13 12.12 16.28
CA ALA A 126 -2.58 12.99 17.37
C ALA A 126 -2.01 14.42 17.25
N GLU A 127 -0.74 14.58 16.89
CA GLU A 127 -0.10 15.88 16.64
C GLU A 127 -0.74 16.63 15.47
N LEU A 128 -1.30 15.90 14.48
CA LEU A 128 -2.09 16.47 13.38
C LEU A 128 -3.57 16.70 13.74
N GLY A 129 -3.98 16.36 14.96
CA GLY A 129 -5.36 16.48 15.42
C GLY A 129 -6.31 15.47 14.78
N PHE A 130 -5.82 14.28 14.34
CA PHE A 130 -6.67 13.22 13.80
C PHE A 130 -7.47 12.55 14.90
N GLU A 131 -8.76 12.37 14.66
CA GLU A 131 -9.71 11.77 15.61
C GLU A 131 -10.41 10.55 15.03
N ASN A 132 -10.38 9.45 15.78
CA ASN A 132 -11.06 8.19 15.39
C ASN A 132 -10.86 7.81 13.91
N PRO A 133 -9.63 7.68 13.42
CA PRO A 133 -9.35 7.50 12.00
C PRO A 133 -9.87 6.17 11.47
N VAL A 134 -10.20 6.14 10.19
CA VAL A 134 -10.30 4.91 9.40
C VAL A 134 -8.88 4.48 9.05
N HIS A 135 -8.53 3.23 9.35
CA HIS A 135 -7.26 2.66 8.92
C HIS A 135 -7.44 1.81 7.66
N PHE A 136 -6.83 2.23 6.58
CA PHE A 136 -6.81 1.54 5.29
C PHE A 136 -5.45 0.90 5.07
N ILE A 137 -5.42 -0.44 4.94
CA ILE A 137 -4.21 -1.25 4.81
C ILE A 137 -4.10 -1.70 3.36
N ASP A 138 -3.17 -1.12 2.59
CA ASP A 138 -2.89 -1.53 1.21
C ASP A 138 -1.93 -2.70 1.18
N ASN A 139 -2.47 -3.91 1.18
CA ASN A 139 -1.78 -5.19 0.97
C ASN A 139 -0.55 -5.45 1.88
N ASP A 140 -0.39 -4.70 2.99
CA ASP A 140 0.75 -4.81 3.90
C ASP A 140 0.47 -5.80 5.03
N ILE A 141 0.80 -7.06 4.81
CA ILE A 141 0.52 -8.17 5.74
C ILE A 141 1.50 -8.27 6.92
N TYR A 142 2.71 -7.72 6.83
CA TYR A 142 3.69 -7.83 7.92
C TYR A 142 3.63 -6.63 8.85
N ARG A 143 3.83 -5.45 8.29
CA ARG A 143 4.00 -4.21 9.08
C ARG A 143 2.68 -3.73 9.66
N SER A 144 1.55 -4.10 9.04
CA SER A 144 0.21 -3.72 9.49
C SER A 144 -0.54 -4.82 10.25
N PHE A 145 0.10 -5.98 10.50
CA PHE A 145 -0.56 -7.13 11.10
C PHE A 145 -1.19 -6.83 12.48
N TYR A 146 -0.53 -6.07 13.34
CA TYR A 146 -1.02 -5.70 14.67
C TYR A 146 -1.52 -4.25 14.74
N ALA A 147 -1.76 -3.62 13.59
CA ALA A 147 -2.16 -2.22 13.53
C ALA A 147 -3.49 -1.94 14.23
N LYS A 148 -4.49 -2.79 13.99
CA LYS A 148 -5.84 -2.63 14.55
C LYS A 148 -5.84 -2.59 16.08
N GLU A 149 -5.09 -3.47 16.71
CA GLU A 149 -4.99 -3.59 18.16
C GLU A 149 -4.28 -2.40 18.80
N ILE A 150 -3.34 -1.77 18.08
CA ILE A 150 -2.52 -0.66 18.57
C ILE A 150 -3.19 0.69 18.31
N LEU A 151 -3.64 0.93 17.08
CA LEU A 151 -4.29 2.18 16.69
C LEU A 151 -5.70 2.29 17.25
N LYS A 152 -6.43 1.17 17.35
CA LYS A 152 -7.86 1.11 17.69
C LYS A 152 -8.67 2.07 16.80
N PRO A 153 -8.59 1.92 15.48
CA PRO A 153 -9.26 2.81 14.55
C PRO A 153 -10.78 2.63 14.63
N ARG A 154 -11.53 3.62 14.16
CA ARG A 154 -12.98 3.52 13.99
C ARG A 154 -13.39 2.36 13.08
N LEU A 155 -12.60 2.13 12.04
CA LEU A 155 -12.78 1.06 11.05
C LEU A 155 -11.41 0.64 10.55
N SER A 156 -11.16 -0.67 10.49
CA SER A 156 -9.97 -1.26 9.88
C SER A 156 -10.37 -1.93 8.56
N VAL A 157 -9.87 -1.39 7.45
CA VAL A 157 -10.12 -1.89 6.10
C VAL A 157 -8.85 -2.52 5.56
N TYR A 158 -8.93 -3.78 5.14
CA TYR A 158 -7.83 -4.42 4.42
C TYR A 158 -8.13 -4.41 2.91
N TYR A 159 -7.26 -3.77 2.14
CA TYR A 159 -7.33 -3.78 0.67
C TYR A 159 -6.40 -4.84 0.13
N ARG A 160 -6.99 -5.92 -0.35
CA ARG A 160 -6.30 -7.05 -0.99
C ARG A 160 -6.32 -6.84 -2.50
N ARG A 161 -5.20 -6.34 -3.05
CA ARG A 161 -5.10 -6.03 -4.49
C ARG A 161 -4.19 -6.96 -5.27
N ASP A 162 -3.34 -7.73 -4.59
CA ASP A 162 -2.42 -8.67 -5.19
C ASP A 162 -2.43 -9.99 -4.43
N ASN A 163 -2.27 -11.11 -5.15
CA ASN A 163 -1.92 -12.38 -4.54
C ASN A 163 -0.41 -12.40 -4.25
N LEU A 164 -0.04 -12.37 -2.98
CA LEU A 164 1.36 -12.32 -2.55
C LEU A 164 2.03 -13.71 -2.45
N GLN A 165 1.29 -14.79 -2.56
CA GLN A 165 1.82 -16.16 -2.39
C GLN A 165 2.91 -16.55 -3.39
N PRO A 166 2.86 -16.17 -4.69
CA PRO A 166 3.90 -16.53 -5.65
C PRO A 166 5.25 -15.86 -5.38
N PHE A 167 5.26 -14.73 -4.67
CA PHE A 167 6.48 -13.94 -4.49
C PHE A 167 7.36 -14.50 -3.36
N ALA A 168 8.61 -14.81 -3.65
CA ALA A 168 9.58 -15.39 -2.72
C ALA A 168 9.69 -14.61 -1.39
N TYR A 169 9.57 -13.28 -1.44
CA TYR A 169 9.61 -12.42 -0.26
C TYR A 169 8.46 -12.71 0.73
N TRP A 170 7.27 -13.01 0.23
CA TRP A 170 6.06 -13.20 1.04
C TRP A 170 5.78 -14.66 1.37
N LYS A 171 6.21 -15.58 0.48
CA LYS A 171 5.82 -17.00 0.46
C LYS A 171 5.91 -17.69 1.82
N LYS A 172 6.93 -17.35 2.62
CA LYS A 172 7.19 -18.02 3.89
C LYS A 172 6.10 -17.81 4.94
N HIS A 173 5.50 -16.63 4.97
CA HIS A 173 4.59 -16.22 6.06
C HIS A 173 3.18 -15.88 5.58
N VAL A 174 2.99 -15.61 4.28
CA VAL A 174 1.71 -15.11 3.75
C VAL A 174 0.57 -16.07 4.00
N ALA A 175 0.81 -17.38 3.83
CA ALA A 175 -0.23 -18.40 3.98
C ALA A 175 -0.87 -18.41 5.38
N ARG A 176 -0.12 -18.00 6.41
CA ARG A 176 -0.61 -17.91 7.80
C ARG A 176 -1.12 -16.51 8.12
N LEU A 177 -0.37 -15.48 7.73
CA LEU A 177 -0.66 -14.12 8.18
C LEU A 177 -1.81 -13.46 7.42
N GLU A 178 -1.90 -13.67 6.09
CA GLU A 178 -2.95 -12.99 5.32
C GLU A 178 -4.37 -13.44 5.72
N PRO A 179 -4.69 -14.76 5.84
CA PRO A 179 -5.97 -15.18 6.36
C PRO A 179 -6.32 -14.61 7.75
N ALA A 180 -5.32 -14.58 8.65
CA ALA A 180 -5.51 -14.02 9.97
C ALA A 180 -5.74 -12.49 9.95
N LEU A 181 -5.08 -11.74 9.04
CA LEU A 181 -5.31 -10.30 8.86
C LEU A 181 -6.69 -10.03 8.26
N ILE A 182 -7.10 -10.81 7.26
CA ILE A 182 -8.43 -10.77 6.67
C ILE A 182 -9.49 -10.98 7.75
N GLY A 183 -9.38 -12.06 8.55
CA GLY A 183 -10.35 -12.41 9.57
C GLY A 183 -10.51 -11.36 10.67
N LYS A 184 -9.46 -10.64 11.04
CA LYS A 184 -9.54 -9.61 12.08
C LYS A 184 -9.87 -8.20 11.56
N SER A 185 -9.86 -7.97 10.25
CA SER A 185 -10.27 -6.69 9.66
C SER A 185 -11.78 -6.50 9.77
N ASP A 186 -12.25 -5.25 9.92
CA ASP A 186 -13.67 -4.97 9.98
C ASP A 186 -14.34 -5.08 8.63
N LEU A 187 -13.55 -4.79 7.57
CA LEU A 187 -13.95 -4.82 6.18
C LEU A 187 -12.76 -5.22 5.33
N VAL A 188 -13.02 -6.02 4.29
CA VAL A 188 -12.02 -6.35 3.26
C VAL A 188 -12.55 -5.89 1.91
N VAL A 189 -11.73 -5.18 1.16
CA VAL A 189 -12.02 -4.78 -0.23
C VAL A 189 -10.97 -5.38 -1.15
N CYS A 190 -11.40 -5.82 -2.32
CA CYS A 190 -10.54 -6.47 -3.31
C CYS A 190 -10.75 -5.84 -4.67
N ASN A 191 -9.78 -5.94 -5.54
CA ASN A 191 -9.87 -5.41 -6.90
C ASN A 191 -10.22 -6.47 -7.94
N SER A 192 -10.54 -7.69 -7.51
CA SER A 192 -11.04 -8.75 -8.38
C SER A 192 -11.98 -9.71 -7.64
N PRO A 193 -12.90 -10.37 -8.36
CA PRO A 193 -13.80 -11.37 -7.78
C PRO A 193 -13.05 -12.51 -7.10
N GLU A 194 -11.96 -13.03 -7.70
CA GLU A 194 -11.18 -14.14 -7.15
C GLU A 194 -10.56 -13.81 -5.79
N LEU A 195 -10.03 -12.59 -5.65
CA LEU A 195 -9.47 -12.13 -4.39
C LEU A 195 -10.55 -11.93 -3.32
N ALA A 196 -11.73 -11.46 -3.73
CA ALA A 196 -12.88 -11.32 -2.84
C ALA A 196 -13.42 -12.67 -2.39
N ASP A 197 -13.55 -13.66 -3.30
CA ASP A 197 -14.02 -15.01 -2.98
C ASP A 197 -13.07 -15.73 -2.03
N PHE A 198 -11.76 -15.62 -2.24
CA PHE A 198 -10.78 -16.13 -1.29
C PHE A 198 -10.96 -15.47 0.09
N SER A 199 -11.12 -14.14 0.12
CA SER A 199 -11.21 -13.39 1.37
C SER A 199 -12.49 -13.71 2.14
N ARG A 200 -13.61 -14.02 1.47
CA ARG A 200 -14.88 -14.41 2.10
C ARG A 200 -14.78 -15.69 2.93
N GLN A 201 -13.80 -16.54 2.66
CA GLN A 201 -13.56 -17.74 3.45
C GLN A 201 -13.15 -17.39 4.91
N PHE A 202 -12.59 -16.20 5.12
CA PHE A 202 -12.07 -15.76 6.43
C PHE A 202 -12.84 -14.54 6.99
N ASN A 203 -13.48 -13.76 6.11
CA ASN A 203 -14.29 -12.60 6.51
C ASN A 203 -15.44 -12.39 5.54
N GLN A 204 -16.66 -12.60 5.99
CA GLN A 204 -17.87 -12.46 5.16
C GLN A 204 -18.09 -11.02 4.65
N LYS A 205 -17.46 -10.01 5.29
CA LYS A 205 -17.50 -8.61 4.85
C LYS A 205 -16.35 -8.33 3.85
N SER A 206 -16.20 -9.19 2.84
CA SER A 206 -15.24 -9.06 1.75
C SER A 206 -15.94 -8.75 0.44
N PHE A 207 -15.56 -7.66 -0.20
CA PHE A 207 -16.23 -7.13 -1.38
C PHE A 207 -15.25 -6.90 -2.52
N ASP A 208 -15.66 -7.27 -3.73
CA ASP A 208 -15.02 -6.80 -4.95
C ASP A 208 -15.45 -5.35 -5.21
N VAL A 209 -14.50 -4.46 -5.37
CA VAL A 209 -14.69 -3.03 -5.66
C VAL A 209 -14.09 -2.64 -7.01
N GLY A 210 -13.51 -3.60 -7.72
CA GLY A 210 -12.83 -3.37 -8.99
C GLY A 210 -11.52 -2.60 -8.85
N GLN A 211 -10.96 -2.25 -10.00
CA GLN A 211 -9.72 -1.49 -10.13
C GLN A 211 -10.03 -0.09 -10.66
N GLY A 212 -9.70 0.94 -9.87
CA GLY A 212 -9.75 2.32 -10.34
C GLY A 212 -8.46 2.73 -11.06
N VAL A 213 -8.57 3.66 -12.01
CA VAL A 213 -7.44 4.28 -12.72
C VAL A 213 -7.72 5.77 -12.94
N ASP A 214 -6.67 6.57 -12.97
CA ASP A 214 -6.76 7.97 -13.44
C ASP A 214 -6.89 7.99 -14.96
N LEU A 215 -8.09 8.32 -15.45
CA LEU A 215 -8.39 8.37 -16.87
C LEU A 215 -7.83 9.61 -17.58
N SER A 216 -7.27 10.57 -16.87
CA SER A 216 -6.77 11.82 -17.48
C SER A 216 -5.65 11.58 -18.52
N ALA A 217 -4.88 10.50 -18.33
CA ALA A 217 -3.83 10.06 -19.26
C ALA A 217 -4.35 9.12 -20.38
N TYR A 218 -5.59 8.63 -20.28
CA TYR A 218 -6.15 7.60 -21.16
C TYR A 218 -7.41 8.11 -21.91
N ASP A 219 -7.46 9.41 -22.20
CA ASP A 219 -8.56 10.01 -22.95
C ASP A 219 -8.59 9.46 -24.38
N PRO A 220 -9.60 8.69 -24.78
CA PRO A 220 -9.69 8.05 -26.10
C PRO A 220 -9.82 9.09 -27.24
N ASP A 221 -10.29 10.29 -26.91
CA ASP A 221 -10.46 11.37 -27.91
C ASP A 221 -9.16 12.16 -28.13
N LYS A 222 -8.18 11.95 -27.27
CA LYS A 222 -6.88 12.62 -27.36
C LYS A 222 -5.95 11.88 -28.33
N LYS A 223 -5.66 12.51 -29.45
CA LYS A 223 -4.67 12.02 -30.42
C LYS A 223 -3.26 12.29 -29.93
N PHE A 224 -2.49 11.24 -29.71
CA PHE A 224 -1.06 11.33 -29.45
C PHE A 224 -0.27 11.12 -30.74
N PRO A 225 0.89 11.80 -30.93
CA PRO A 225 1.76 11.49 -32.05
C PRO A 225 2.26 10.04 -31.92
N VAL A 226 2.30 9.31 -33.03
CA VAL A 226 2.89 7.97 -33.05
C VAL A 226 4.39 8.11 -32.79
N PRO A 227 4.96 7.41 -31.80
CA PRO A 227 6.41 7.38 -31.60
C PRO A 227 7.16 6.93 -32.87
N ALA A 228 8.30 7.56 -33.14
CA ALA A 228 9.06 7.29 -34.36
C ALA A 228 9.46 5.81 -34.48
N GLU A 229 9.73 5.17 -33.35
CA GLU A 229 10.06 3.76 -33.22
C GLU A 229 8.94 2.83 -33.70
N LEU A 230 7.69 3.24 -33.53
CA LEU A 230 6.52 2.47 -33.94
C LEU A 230 6.12 2.75 -35.39
N ALA A 231 6.50 3.91 -35.95
CA ALA A 231 6.09 4.32 -37.28
C ALA A 231 6.63 3.41 -38.39
N THR A 232 7.71 2.68 -38.15
CA THR A 232 8.36 1.77 -39.09
C THR A 232 7.92 0.30 -38.96
N ILE A 233 7.11 -0.01 -37.93
CA ILE A 233 6.64 -1.39 -37.68
C ILE A 233 5.37 -1.62 -38.50
N PRO A 234 5.34 -2.64 -39.39
CA PRO A 234 4.14 -2.96 -40.15
C PRO A 234 3.04 -3.46 -39.19
N GLY A 235 1.82 -2.98 -39.43
CA GLY A 235 0.65 -3.41 -38.60
C GLY A 235 0.15 -4.83 -38.96
N PRO A 236 -0.65 -5.44 -38.05
CA PRO A 236 -1.09 -4.90 -36.77
C PRO A 236 0.01 -4.95 -35.69
N ILE A 237 0.06 -3.91 -34.87
CA ILE A 237 1.00 -3.84 -33.74
C ILE A 237 0.29 -4.31 -32.47
N ILE A 238 0.84 -5.33 -31.82
CA ILE A 238 0.40 -5.79 -30.49
C ILE A 238 1.46 -5.35 -29.50
N GLY A 239 1.06 -4.54 -28.51
CA GLY A 239 1.95 -4.01 -27.49
C GLY A 239 1.63 -4.57 -26.09
N TYR A 240 2.66 -4.78 -25.27
CA TYR A 240 2.54 -5.10 -23.87
C TYR A 240 3.28 -4.04 -23.03
N ILE A 241 2.58 -3.51 -22.01
CA ILE A 241 3.15 -2.59 -21.03
C ILE A 241 3.08 -3.27 -19.66
N GLY A 242 4.22 -3.63 -19.08
CA GLY A 242 4.28 -4.29 -17.78
C GLY A 242 5.67 -4.85 -17.46
N ASP A 243 5.73 -5.55 -16.34
CA ASP A 243 6.95 -6.24 -15.92
C ASP A 243 7.09 -7.56 -16.71
N ILE A 244 8.14 -7.63 -17.52
CA ILE A 244 8.46 -8.81 -18.34
C ILE A 244 9.24 -9.79 -17.47
N ASN A 245 8.52 -10.69 -16.80
CA ASN A 245 9.13 -11.77 -16.03
C ASN A 245 8.31 -13.07 -16.13
N SER A 246 8.98 -14.21 -15.95
CA SER A 246 8.39 -15.54 -16.08
C SER A 246 7.30 -15.89 -15.04
N LEU A 247 7.11 -15.07 -14.01
CA LEU A 247 6.01 -15.25 -13.04
C LEU A 247 4.68 -14.71 -13.57
N ARG A 248 4.71 -13.84 -14.58
CA ARG A 248 3.52 -13.13 -15.11
C ARG A 248 3.30 -13.36 -16.60
N LEU A 249 4.35 -13.66 -17.33
CA LEU A 249 4.34 -13.86 -18.76
C LEU A 249 5.00 -15.17 -19.10
N ASP A 250 4.51 -15.80 -20.16
CA ASP A 250 5.21 -16.88 -20.85
C ASP A 250 6.16 -16.24 -21.90
N PRO A 251 7.49 -16.24 -21.65
CA PRO A 251 8.44 -15.63 -22.59
C PRO A 251 8.46 -16.30 -23.97
N ASP A 252 8.05 -17.58 -24.03
CA ASP A 252 8.03 -18.34 -25.29
C ASP A 252 6.82 -17.98 -26.16
N LEU A 253 5.84 -17.24 -25.60
CA LEU A 253 4.65 -16.77 -26.31
C LEU A 253 4.86 -15.39 -26.95
N ILE A 254 5.89 -14.63 -26.56
CA ILE A 254 6.18 -13.27 -27.01
C ILE A 254 7.31 -13.28 -28.02
#